data_3f0d327972d6541ff89ed5b0d4fcb142
#
_entry.id   3f0d327972d6541ff89ed5b0d4fcb142
#
_cell.length_a   1.000
_cell.length_b   1.000
_cell.length_c   1.000
_cell.angle_alpha   90.00
_cell.angle_beta   90.00
_cell.angle_gamma   90.00
#
_symmetry.space_group_name_H-M   'P 1'
#
loop_
_entity.id
_entity.type
_entity.pdbx_description
1 polymer ?
#
loop_
_entity_poly.entity_id
_entity_poly.type
_entity_poly.pdbx_seq_one_letter_code
_entity_poly.pdbx_strand_id
1 'polypeptide(L)'
;MIQFDRKTYFDMVRDSLFMGKITQQQVDGQDFILDTWEDTRPGHDIRWLSYELATTIHETASTMWPIEEYGKGKGQPYGVPDPKTGEAYYGRGFVQLTWIDNYRKMTPIIVPFFSATAIDLVQNPSQALIPEIAAAIMFEGMERGSFRKGQTLARYFDEDTDDPFGAREIINGDKKSVPSWSNGVSIGNLIKGYHEKFLSALKASQTAVVPPPVSEPTRGVVTLVGDLEVWLNGVKLA
;
A
#
# COMPACT_ATOMS: atom_id res chain seq x y z
N MET A 1 -18.42 -2.27 -2.08
CA MET A 1 -16.94 -2.28 -2.16
C MET A 1 -16.53 -1.91 -3.57
N ILE A 2 -15.46 -1.18 -3.76
CA ILE A 2 -14.90 -0.86 -5.07
C ILE A 2 -13.88 -1.96 -5.38
N GLN A 3 -13.96 -2.52 -6.57
CA GLN A 3 -12.93 -3.40 -7.13
C GLN A 3 -12.42 -2.81 -8.44
N PHE A 4 -11.26 -3.27 -8.89
CA PHE A 4 -10.67 -2.80 -10.12
C PHE A 4 -10.63 -3.94 -11.14
N ASP A 5 -11.15 -3.70 -12.36
CA ASP A 5 -10.95 -4.60 -13.49
C ASP A 5 -9.47 -4.61 -13.88
N ARG A 6 -8.79 -5.71 -13.54
CA ARG A 6 -7.33 -5.85 -13.70
C ARG A 6 -6.90 -5.69 -15.16
N LYS A 7 -7.72 -6.16 -16.11
CA LYS A 7 -7.38 -6.03 -17.53
C LYS A 7 -7.34 -4.56 -17.96
N THR A 8 -8.37 -3.81 -17.66
CA THR A 8 -8.45 -2.37 -17.98
C THR A 8 -7.33 -1.60 -17.30
N TYR A 9 -7.09 -1.88 -16.01
CA TYR A 9 -6.02 -1.23 -15.25
C TYR A 9 -4.65 -1.48 -15.88
N PHE A 10 -4.29 -2.75 -16.10
CA PHE A 10 -2.96 -3.10 -16.62
C PHE A 10 -2.75 -2.68 -18.07
N ASP A 11 -3.76 -2.67 -18.90
CA ASP A 11 -3.67 -2.12 -20.26
C ASP A 11 -3.28 -0.65 -20.23
N MET A 12 -3.93 0.15 -19.38
CA MET A 12 -3.66 1.58 -19.26
C MET A 12 -2.29 1.90 -18.65
N VAL A 13 -1.91 1.22 -17.56
CA VAL A 13 -0.60 1.49 -16.93
C VAL A 13 0.56 0.99 -17.78
N ARG A 14 0.41 -0.14 -18.48
CA ARG A 14 1.42 -0.65 -19.42
C ARG A 14 1.77 0.43 -20.45
N ASP A 15 0.78 1.05 -21.05
CA ASP A 15 0.99 2.00 -22.13
C ASP A 15 1.48 3.36 -21.59
N SER A 16 0.93 3.83 -20.47
CA SER A 16 1.22 5.17 -19.94
C SER A 16 2.50 5.24 -19.08
N LEU A 17 2.83 4.18 -18.33
CA LEU A 17 3.93 4.16 -17.36
C LEU A 17 5.10 3.27 -17.77
N PHE A 18 4.85 2.20 -18.51
CA PHE A 18 5.85 1.18 -18.84
C PHE A 18 6.15 1.10 -20.35
N MET A 19 5.85 2.16 -21.11
CA MET A 19 6.19 2.28 -22.55
C MET A 19 5.70 1.08 -23.39
N GLY A 20 4.52 0.57 -23.08
CA GLY A 20 3.91 -0.58 -23.77
C GLY A 20 4.45 -1.95 -23.35
N LYS A 21 5.37 -2.03 -22.38
CA LYS A 21 5.97 -3.28 -21.90
C LYS A 21 5.94 -3.34 -20.38
N ILE A 22 5.15 -4.25 -19.82
CA ILE A 22 5.09 -4.51 -18.39
C ILE A 22 5.60 -5.92 -18.11
N THR A 23 6.47 -6.07 -17.12
CA THR A 23 6.98 -7.39 -16.69
C THR A 23 6.02 -8.07 -15.73
N GLN A 24 6.13 -9.39 -15.60
CA GLN A 24 5.31 -10.13 -14.64
C GLN A 24 5.52 -9.62 -13.21
N GLN A 25 6.74 -9.34 -12.79
CA GLN A 25 7.04 -8.78 -11.48
C GLN A 25 6.32 -7.44 -11.24
N GLN A 26 6.28 -6.56 -12.26
CA GLN A 26 5.56 -5.29 -12.16
C GLN A 26 4.04 -5.49 -12.07
N VAL A 27 3.50 -6.52 -12.72
CA VAL A 27 2.10 -6.91 -12.58
C VAL A 27 1.84 -7.45 -11.18
N ASP A 28 2.61 -8.44 -10.74
CA ASP A 28 2.42 -9.11 -9.45
C ASP A 28 2.46 -8.12 -8.27
N GLY A 29 3.40 -7.16 -8.31
CA GLY A 29 3.53 -6.17 -7.26
C GLY A 29 2.37 -5.18 -7.20
N GLN A 30 1.90 -4.71 -8.36
CA GLN A 30 0.75 -3.83 -8.42
C GLN A 30 -0.54 -4.57 -8.04
N ASP A 31 -0.71 -5.80 -8.52
CA ASP A 31 -1.88 -6.62 -8.20
C ASP A 31 -1.97 -6.89 -6.70
N PHE A 32 -0.84 -7.22 -6.07
CA PHE A 32 -0.73 -7.37 -4.63
C PHE A 32 -1.14 -6.08 -3.86
N ILE A 33 -0.71 -4.90 -4.32
CA ILE A 33 -1.09 -3.62 -3.72
C ILE A 33 -2.59 -3.36 -3.89
N LEU A 34 -3.15 -3.64 -5.08
CA LEU A 34 -4.57 -3.47 -5.37
C LEU A 34 -5.43 -4.40 -4.52
N ASP A 35 -5.08 -5.69 -4.43
CA ASP A 35 -5.79 -6.67 -3.59
C ASP A 35 -5.77 -6.25 -2.12
N THR A 36 -4.60 -5.86 -1.60
CA THR A 36 -4.46 -5.39 -0.22
C THR A 36 -5.31 -4.14 0.04
N TRP A 37 -5.38 -3.21 -0.93
CA TRP A 37 -6.23 -2.02 -0.82
C TRP A 37 -7.72 -2.38 -0.81
N GLU A 38 -8.17 -3.21 -1.75
CA GLU A 38 -9.57 -3.65 -1.84
C GLU A 38 -10.04 -4.32 -0.55
N ASP A 39 -9.17 -5.13 0.06
CA ASP A 39 -9.47 -5.87 1.28
C ASP A 39 -9.45 -5.01 2.55
N THR A 40 -8.52 -4.07 2.64
CA THR A 40 -8.23 -3.39 3.91
C THR A 40 -8.68 -1.94 3.97
N ARG A 41 -8.98 -1.30 2.82
CA ARG A 41 -9.29 0.13 2.72
C ARG A 41 -10.57 0.45 1.93
N PRO A 42 -11.66 -0.32 2.16
CA PRO A 42 -12.91 -0.06 1.46
C PRO A 42 -13.43 1.35 1.79
N GLY A 43 -13.65 2.17 0.76
CA GLY A 43 -14.19 3.52 0.91
C GLY A 43 -13.17 4.62 1.19
N HIS A 44 -11.88 4.32 1.23
CA HIS A 44 -10.85 5.37 1.25
C HIS A 44 -10.78 6.11 -0.09
N ASP A 45 -10.21 7.31 -0.04
CA ASP A 45 -10.03 8.13 -1.25
C ASP A 45 -9.06 7.44 -2.23
N ILE A 46 -9.52 7.19 -3.43
CA ILE A 46 -8.76 6.52 -4.50
C ILE A 46 -7.45 7.27 -4.85
N ARG A 47 -7.38 8.58 -4.58
CA ARG A 47 -6.18 9.39 -4.76
C ARG A 47 -5.04 8.93 -3.84
N TRP A 48 -5.37 8.37 -2.66
CA TRP A 48 -4.39 7.81 -1.75
C TRP A 48 -3.72 6.59 -2.38
N LEU A 49 -4.50 5.62 -2.84
CA LEU A 49 -3.96 4.46 -3.56
C LEU A 49 -3.10 4.85 -4.76
N SER A 50 -3.61 5.81 -5.55
CA SER A 50 -2.88 6.32 -6.71
C SER A 50 -1.53 6.92 -6.31
N TYR A 51 -1.47 7.64 -5.20
CA TYR A 51 -0.24 8.25 -4.71
C TYR A 51 0.73 7.24 -4.10
N GLU A 52 0.23 6.21 -3.46
CA GLU A 52 1.00 5.07 -2.94
C GLU A 52 1.64 4.28 -4.07
N LEU A 53 0.91 4.00 -5.15
CA LEU A 53 1.46 3.39 -6.38
C LEU A 53 2.51 4.29 -7.04
N ALA A 54 2.27 5.60 -7.09
CA ALA A 54 3.21 6.59 -7.64
C ALA A 54 4.49 6.71 -6.78
N THR A 55 4.39 6.55 -5.49
CA THR A 55 5.53 6.46 -4.59
C THR A 55 6.28 5.15 -4.83
N THR A 56 5.57 4.04 -4.91
CA THR A 56 6.15 2.70 -5.15
C THR A 56 6.97 2.65 -6.44
N ILE A 57 6.43 3.11 -7.57
CA ILE A 57 7.17 3.08 -8.84
C ILE A 57 8.48 3.89 -8.75
N HIS A 58 8.46 5.00 -8.02
CA HIS A 58 9.63 5.83 -7.81
C HIS A 58 10.66 5.18 -6.89
N GLU A 59 10.25 4.73 -5.71
CA GLU A 59 11.14 4.20 -4.66
C GLU A 59 11.69 2.81 -4.98
N THR A 60 11.02 2.05 -5.83
CA THR A 60 11.44 0.70 -6.22
C THR A 60 12.15 0.63 -7.58
N ALA A 61 12.62 1.78 -8.10
CA ALA A 61 13.23 1.86 -9.42
C ALA A 61 12.36 1.18 -10.51
N SER A 62 11.06 1.42 -10.46
CA SER A 62 10.03 0.88 -11.36
C SER A 62 9.83 -0.63 -11.32
N THR A 63 10.40 -1.37 -10.36
CA THR A 63 10.14 -2.82 -10.24
C THR A 63 8.74 -3.14 -9.73
N MET A 64 8.10 -2.19 -9.03
CA MET A 64 6.81 -2.35 -8.35
C MET A 64 6.81 -3.48 -7.29
N TRP A 65 8.00 -3.90 -6.83
CA TRP A 65 8.20 -4.96 -5.85
C TRP A 65 9.05 -4.46 -4.68
N PRO A 66 8.88 -4.97 -3.44
CA PRO A 66 9.73 -4.57 -2.33
C PRO A 66 11.20 -4.88 -2.62
N ILE A 67 12.05 -3.87 -2.59
CA ILE A 67 13.48 -4.01 -2.86
C ILE A 67 14.32 -3.46 -1.73
N GLU A 68 15.58 -3.89 -1.68
CA GLU A 68 16.64 -3.22 -0.93
C GLU A 68 17.23 -2.06 -1.74
N GLU A 69 17.63 -0.99 -1.07
CA GLU A 69 18.46 0.07 -1.66
C GLU A 69 19.69 -0.55 -2.33
N TYR A 70 19.91 -0.26 -3.60
CA TYR A 70 21.01 -0.89 -4.39
C TYR A 70 22.39 -0.70 -3.77
N GLY A 71 22.64 0.43 -3.15
CA GLY A 71 23.91 0.74 -2.46
C GLY A 71 23.99 0.21 -1.03
N LYS A 72 22.87 -0.33 -0.48
CA LYS A 72 22.77 -0.77 0.91
C LYS A 72 23.31 0.26 1.91
N GLY A 73 23.01 1.55 1.62
CA GLY A 73 23.47 2.66 2.43
C GLY A 73 24.99 2.92 2.41
N LYS A 74 25.72 2.39 1.42
CA LYS A 74 27.18 2.58 1.35
C LYS A 74 27.55 4.06 1.38
N GLY A 75 28.39 4.44 2.36
CA GLY A 75 28.83 5.83 2.55
C GLY A 75 27.82 6.72 3.27
N GLN A 76 26.68 6.18 3.70
CA GLN A 76 25.67 6.88 4.48
C GLN A 76 25.66 6.40 5.94
N PRO A 77 25.31 7.25 6.91
CA PRO A 77 25.24 6.86 8.32
C PRO A 77 24.30 5.69 8.59
N TYR A 78 23.16 5.61 7.89
CA TYR A 78 22.17 4.53 8.02
C TYR A 78 22.62 3.19 7.40
N GLY A 79 23.70 3.19 6.62
CA GLY A 79 24.34 2.00 6.07
C GLY A 79 25.39 1.39 7.01
N VAL A 80 25.72 2.08 8.10
CA VAL A 80 26.63 1.56 9.13
C VAL A 80 25.85 0.69 10.09
N PRO A 81 26.31 -0.56 10.37
CA PRO A 81 25.65 -1.43 11.34
C PRO A 81 25.57 -0.78 12.73
N ASP A 82 24.37 -0.81 13.31
CA ASP A 82 24.14 -0.37 14.68
C ASP A 82 24.86 -1.30 15.66
N PRO A 83 25.65 -0.78 16.62
CA PRO A 83 26.47 -1.61 17.52
C PRO A 83 25.65 -2.51 18.47
N LYS A 84 24.35 -2.27 18.66
CA LYS A 84 23.50 -3.06 19.54
C LYS A 84 22.82 -4.20 18.81
N THR A 85 22.45 -3.99 17.54
CA THR A 85 21.71 -4.98 16.75
C THR A 85 22.59 -5.70 15.73
N GLY A 86 23.71 -5.07 15.30
CA GLY A 86 24.52 -5.55 14.20
C GLY A 86 23.94 -5.27 12.81
N GLU A 87 22.74 -4.66 12.75
CA GLU A 87 21.97 -4.43 11.52
C GLU A 87 22.17 -3.01 10.97
N ALA A 88 22.12 -2.88 9.65
CA ALA A 88 22.09 -1.58 8.96
C ALA A 88 20.67 -1.28 8.46
N TYR A 89 20.24 -0.01 8.59
CA TYR A 89 18.86 0.42 8.37
C TYR A 89 18.73 1.27 7.10
N TYR A 90 19.29 0.75 6.01
CA TYR A 90 19.14 1.33 4.67
C TYR A 90 17.74 1.06 4.09
N GLY A 91 17.44 1.70 2.97
CA GLY A 91 16.12 1.66 2.35
C GLY A 91 15.64 0.26 1.99
N ARG A 92 14.42 -0.13 2.45
CA ARG A 92 13.77 -1.39 2.12
C ARG A 92 12.27 -1.23 1.90
N GLY A 93 11.73 -2.13 1.10
CA GLY A 93 10.29 -2.23 0.87
C GLY A 93 9.77 -1.34 -0.25
N PHE A 94 8.46 -1.12 -0.27
CA PHE A 94 7.79 -0.32 -1.31
C PHE A 94 8.11 1.19 -1.23
N VAL A 95 8.41 1.69 -0.04
CA VAL A 95 8.63 3.13 0.23
C VAL A 95 10.03 3.43 0.73
N GLN A 96 10.97 2.47 0.61
CA GLN A 96 12.35 2.60 1.03
C GLN A 96 12.48 3.07 2.49
N LEU A 97 11.84 2.32 3.42
CA LEU A 97 11.97 2.57 4.85
C LEU A 97 13.43 2.62 5.25
N THR A 98 13.88 3.74 5.82
CA THR A 98 15.30 4.04 6.12
C THR A 98 15.41 4.62 7.52
N TRP A 99 16.55 4.46 8.18
CA TRP A 99 16.88 4.87 9.55
C TRP A 99 16.24 4.01 10.63
N ILE A 100 17.05 3.59 11.60
CA ILE A 100 16.63 2.76 12.74
C ILE A 100 15.38 3.31 13.46
N ASP A 101 15.27 4.62 13.60
CA ASP A 101 14.12 5.23 14.28
C ASP A 101 12.81 5.05 13.52
N ASN A 102 12.85 5.00 12.18
CA ASN A 102 11.67 4.70 11.39
C ASN A 102 11.30 3.21 11.49
N TYR A 103 12.29 2.30 11.45
CA TYR A 103 12.05 0.87 11.68
C TYR A 103 11.44 0.64 13.07
N ARG A 104 12.00 1.29 14.12
CA ARG A 104 11.48 1.22 15.49
C ARG A 104 10.06 1.77 15.60
N LYS A 105 9.76 2.89 14.94
CA LYS A 105 8.44 3.51 14.93
C LYS A 105 7.42 2.63 14.21
N MET A 106 7.78 2.04 13.08
CA MET A 106 6.85 1.24 12.27
C MET A 106 6.50 -0.09 12.91
N THR A 107 7.42 -0.74 13.64
CA THR A 107 7.17 -2.04 14.29
C THR A 107 5.84 -2.07 15.06
N PRO A 108 5.59 -1.23 16.10
CA PRO A 108 4.34 -1.28 16.85
C PRO A 108 3.11 -0.85 16.05
N ILE A 109 3.29 -0.10 14.96
CA ILE A 109 2.19 0.32 14.10
C ILE A 109 1.65 -0.85 13.29
N ILE A 110 2.55 -1.68 12.75
CA ILE A 110 2.14 -2.77 11.84
C ILE A 110 1.86 -4.09 12.55
N VAL A 111 2.49 -4.37 13.70
CA VAL A 111 2.29 -5.63 14.46
C VAL A 111 0.82 -6.03 14.62
N PRO A 112 -0.13 -5.13 14.91
CA PRO A 112 -1.54 -5.49 15.08
C PRO A 112 -2.21 -6.13 13.86
N PHE A 113 -1.63 -5.99 12.66
CA PHE A 113 -2.17 -6.56 11.43
C PHE A 113 -1.71 -8.01 11.18
N PHE A 114 -0.78 -8.53 12.01
CA PHE A 114 -0.16 -9.84 11.81
C PHE A 114 -0.26 -10.70 13.08
N SER A 115 -1.22 -11.60 13.11
CA SER A 115 -1.49 -12.42 14.31
C SER A 115 -0.55 -13.61 14.50
N ALA A 116 0.09 -14.10 13.44
CA ALA A 116 0.90 -15.33 13.47
C ALA A 116 2.40 -15.10 13.26
N THR A 117 2.83 -13.89 12.97
CA THR A 117 4.23 -13.58 12.63
C THR A 117 4.82 -12.67 13.68
N ALA A 118 5.93 -13.10 14.29
CA ALA A 118 6.71 -12.23 15.15
C ALA A 118 7.41 -11.15 14.29
N ILE A 119 6.94 -9.91 14.38
CA ILE A 119 7.52 -8.80 13.64
C ILE A 119 8.34 -7.93 14.59
N ASP A 120 9.61 -7.81 14.28
CA ASP A 120 10.53 -6.86 14.88
C ASP A 120 11.45 -6.31 13.79
N LEU A 121 11.07 -5.17 13.23
CA LEU A 121 11.84 -4.53 12.15
C LEU A 121 13.20 -4.00 12.62
N VAL A 122 13.41 -3.89 13.93
CA VAL A 122 14.70 -3.45 14.48
C VAL A 122 15.67 -4.61 14.56
N GLN A 123 15.21 -5.79 14.99
CA GLN A 123 16.07 -6.99 15.04
C GLN A 123 16.18 -7.67 13.68
N ASN A 124 15.16 -7.53 12.82
CA ASN A 124 15.10 -8.17 11.51
C ASN A 124 14.61 -7.16 10.45
N PRO A 125 15.45 -6.19 10.04
CA PRO A 125 15.03 -5.15 9.08
C PRO A 125 14.68 -5.70 7.70
N SER A 126 15.15 -6.90 7.35
CA SER A 126 14.79 -7.61 6.12
C SER A 126 13.31 -8.01 6.06
N GLN A 127 12.59 -8.06 7.19
CA GLN A 127 11.14 -8.27 7.18
C GLN A 127 10.39 -7.18 6.39
N ALA A 128 10.96 -5.97 6.26
CA ALA A 128 10.40 -4.91 5.43
C ALA A 128 10.40 -5.23 3.91
N LEU A 129 11.00 -6.35 3.49
CA LEU A 129 10.98 -6.86 2.11
C LEU A 129 9.85 -7.88 1.87
N ILE A 130 9.21 -8.37 2.94
CA ILE A 130 8.05 -9.26 2.82
C ILE A 130 6.88 -8.42 2.31
N PRO A 131 6.22 -8.79 1.18
CA PRO A 131 5.23 -7.94 0.53
C PRO A 131 4.11 -7.46 1.46
N GLU A 132 3.59 -8.32 2.32
CA GLU A 132 2.54 -8.01 3.28
C GLU A 132 3.00 -6.96 4.30
N ILE A 133 4.23 -7.10 4.78
CA ILE A 133 4.83 -6.16 5.74
C ILE A 133 5.17 -4.84 5.05
N ALA A 134 5.73 -4.90 3.83
CA ALA A 134 6.04 -3.72 3.02
C ALA A 134 4.79 -2.90 2.71
N ALA A 135 3.66 -3.56 2.37
CA ALA A 135 2.38 -2.91 2.13
C ALA A 135 1.82 -2.26 3.41
N ALA A 136 1.85 -2.97 4.54
CA ALA A 136 1.43 -2.39 5.82
C ALA A 136 2.29 -1.17 6.21
N ILE A 137 3.61 -1.22 6.00
CA ILE A 137 4.50 -0.08 6.22
C ILE A 137 4.11 1.10 5.32
N MET A 138 3.86 0.86 4.04
CA MET A 138 3.47 1.89 3.09
C MET A 138 2.14 2.53 3.47
N PHE A 139 1.09 1.74 3.58
CA PHE A 139 -0.24 2.21 3.87
C PHE A 139 -0.33 2.94 5.21
N GLU A 140 0.01 2.28 6.30
CA GLU A 140 -0.06 2.86 7.64
C GLU A 140 0.90 4.03 7.82
N GLY A 141 2.09 3.94 7.22
CA GLY A 141 3.10 4.99 7.31
C GLY A 141 2.69 6.27 6.62
N MET A 142 2.10 6.20 5.43
CA MET A 142 1.67 7.36 4.66
C MET A 142 0.36 7.95 5.19
N GLU A 143 -0.58 7.12 5.60
CA GLU A 143 -1.84 7.56 6.21
C GLU A 143 -1.60 8.29 7.54
N ARG A 144 -0.75 7.75 8.41
CA ARG A 144 -0.47 8.29 9.75
C ARG A 144 0.59 9.39 9.77
N GLY A 145 1.28 9.64 8.66
CA GLY A 145 2.41 10.58 8.62
C GLY A 145 3.59 10.11 9.47
N SER A 146 3.86 8.79 9.47
CA SER A 146 4.88 8.19 10.33
C SER A 146 6.30 8.47 9.84
N PHE A 147 6.51 8.70 8.54
CA PHE A 147 7.83 8.98 7.97
C PHE A 147 8.26 10.43 8.24
N ARG A 148 7.34 11.38 8.08
CA ARG A 148 7.59 12.79 8.41
C ARG A 148 6.40 13.36 9.18
N LYS A 149 6.68 13.91 10.38
CA LYS A 149 5.65 14.38 11.32
C LYS A 149 4.64 15.33 10.65
N GLY A 150 3.35 14.97 10.73
CA GLY A 150 2.25 15.77 10.23
C GLY A 150 2.08 15.78 8.72
N GLN A 151 2.84 14.94 7.99
CA GLN A 151 2.71 14.77 6.56
C GLN A 151 1.92 13.49 6.29
N THR A 152 0.62 13.61 6.08
CA THR A 152 -0.33 12.51 5.89
C THR A 152 -0.97 12.56 4.51
N LEU A 153 -1.52 11.45 4.03
CA LEU A 153 -2.30 11.46 2.78
C LEU A 153 -3.50 12.40 2.88
N ALA A 154 -4.23 12.40 4.00
CA ALA A 154 -5.36 13.30 4.21
C ALA A 154 -5.00 14.80 4.17
N ARG A 155 -3.75 15.16 4.45
CA ARG A 155 -3.29 16.55 4.34
C ARG A 155 -3.22 17.04 2.89
N TYR A 156 -2.96 16.14 1.96
CA TYR A 156 -2.71 16.46 0.56
C TYR A 156 -3.87 16.07 -0.37
N PHE A 157 -4.75 15.19 0.13
CA PHE A 157 -5.89 14.67 -0.61
C PHE A 157 -7.10 14.59 0.32
N ASP A 158 -7.89 15.65 0.34
CA ASP A 158 -9.17 15.75 1.04
C ASP A 158 -10.22 16.44 0.15
N GLU A 159 -11.35 16.86 0.71
CA GLU A 159 -12.42 17.51 -0.06
C GLU A 159 -11.97 18.83 -0.69
N ASP A 160 -11.07 19.56 -0.06
CA ASP A 160 -10.60 20.89 -0.46
C ASP A 160 -9.22 20.88 -1.09
N THR A 161 -8.48 19.78 -0.97
CA THR A 161 -7.06 19.70 -1.36
C THR A 161 -6.81 18.56 -2.35
N ASP A 162 -6.06 18.84 -3.40
CA ASP A 162 -5.51 17.87 -4.36
C ASP A 162 -4.09 18.29 -4.75
N ASP A 163 -3.10 17.98 -3.90
CA ASP A 163 -1.70 18.41 -4.06
C ASP A 163 -0.71 17.23 -4.14
N PRO A 164 -0.69 16.49 -5.26
CA PRO A 164 0.26 15.40 -5.44
C PRO A 164 1.74 15.86 -5.51
N PHE A 165 2.01 17.12 -5.85
CA PHE A 165 3.37 17.66 -5.77
C PHE A 165 3.82 17.84 -4.32
N GLY A 166 2.96 18.43 -3.48
CA GLY A 166 3.22 18.61 -2.05
C GLY A 166 3.31 17.30 -1.30
N ALA A 167 2.54 16.29 -1.70
CA ALA A 167 2.47 14.98 -1.07
C ALA A 167 3.83 14.23 -1.03
N ARG A 168 4.82 14.62 -1.86
CA ARG A 168 6.19 14.09 -1.71
C ARG A 168 6.79 14.33 -0.32
N GLU A 169 6.29 15.32 0.41
CA GLU A 169 6.68 15.57 1.81
C GLU A 169 6.30 14.42 2.76
N ILE A 170 5.40 13.54 2.38
CA ILE A 170 5.00 12.37 3.20
C ILE A 170 6.20 11.45 3.42
N ILE A 171 6.96 11.19 2.36
CA ILE A 171 8.12 10.27 2.38
C ILE A 171 9.41 11.03 2.59
N ASN A 172 9.65 12.09 1.76
CA ASN A 172 10.93 12.80 1.75
C ASN A 172 10.72 14.29 1.46
N GLY A 173 11.63 15.14 1.92
CA GLY A 173 11.61 16.59 1.71
C GLY A 173 12.18 17.08 0.39
N ASP A 174 12.32 16.23 -0.59
CA ASP A 174 13.08 16.46 -1.82
C ASP A 174 12.22 16.85 -3.04
N LYS A 175 10.97 17.24 -2.85
CA LYS A 175 10.03 17.55 -3.95
C LYS A 175 10.55 18.53 -4.99
N LYS A 176 11.45 19.47 -4.58
CA LYS A 176 12.06 20.46 -5.48
C LYS A 176 13.40 20.01 -6.07
N SER A 177 13.96 18.88 -5.62
CA SER A 177 15.20 18.35 -6.14
C SER A 177 15.05 17.93 -7.59
N VAL A 178 16.05 18.28 -8.42
CA VAL A 178 16.12 17.95 -9.85
C VAL A 178 17.36 17.09 -10.08
N PRO A 179 17.24 15.75 -10.02
CA PRO A 179 18.35 14.85 -10.29
C PRO A 179 18.83 14.95 -11.75
N SER A 180 20.11 14.69 -11.98
CA SER A 180 20.69 14.75 -13.33
C SER A 180 20.02 13.81 -14.35
N TRP A 181 19.47 12.70 -13.87
CA TRP A 181 18.77 11.70 -14.70
C TRP A 181 17.31 12.10 -15.05
N SER A 182 16.74 13.13 -14.40
CA SER A 182 15.33 13.48 -14.52
C SER A 182 14.99 14.42 -15.70
N ASN A 183 15.95 14.72 -16.57
CA ASN A 183 15.78 15.64 -17.69
C ASN A 183 15.19 17.01 -17.28
N GLY A 184 15.62 17.52 -16.13
CA GLY A 184 15.18 18.81 -15.61
C GLY A 184 13.84 18.80 -14.87
N VAL A 185 13.22 17.64 -14.66
CA VAL A 185 11.97 17.51 -13.91
C VAL A 185 12.27 17.27 -12.42
N SER A 186 11.61 18.00 -11.53
CA SER A 186 11.75 17.78 -10.09
C SER A 186 11.10 16.49 -9.63
N ILE A 187 11.60 15.91 -8.52
CA ILE A 187 11.06 14.66 -7.94
C ILE A 187 9.56 14.77 -7.68
N GLY A 188 9.10 15.87 -7.08
CA GLY A 188 7.67 16.07 -6.85
C GLY A 188 6.84 16.07 -8.13
N ASN A 189 7.34 16.66 -9.22
CA ASN A 189 6.66 16.64 -10.52
C ASN A 189 6.70 15.27 -11.21
N LEU A 190 7.76 14.50 -11.03
CA LEU A 190 7.83 13.13 -11.53
C LEU A 190 6.75 12.26 -10.86
N ILE A 191 6.69 12.29 -9.53
CA ILE A 191 5.72 11.50 -8.75
C ILE A 191 4.29 11.98 -9.02
N LYS A 192 4.06 13.30 -9.14
CA LYS A 192 2.78 13.83 -9.59
C LYS A 192 2.36 13.25 -10.94
N GLY A 193 3.27 13.21 -11.92
CA GLY A 193 2.98 12.61 -13.22
C GLY A 193 2.66 11.11 -13.16
N TYR A 194 3.31 10.35 -12.27
CA TYR A 194 2.95 8.95 -12.02
C TYR A 194 1.58 8.84 -11.38
N HIS A 195 1.30 9.66 -10.35
CA HIS A 195 0.01 9.71 -9.69
C HIS A 195 -1.15 9.97 -10.67
N GLU A 196 -1.04 10.96 -11.54
CA GLU A 196 -2.09 11.29 -12.52
C GLU A 196 -2.40 10.10 -13.45
N LYS A 197 -1.37 9.37 -13.88
CA LYS A 197 -1.52 8.19 -14.73
C LYS A 197 -2.15 7.00 -13.99
N PHE A 198 -1.70 6.71 -12.77
CA PHE A 198 -2.32 5.68 -11.93
C PHE A 198 -3.77 6.04 -11.61
N LEU A 199 -4.05 7.29 -11.25
CA LEU A 199 -5.41 7.73 -10.94
C LEU A 199 -6.35 7.56 -12.13
N SER A 200 -5.88 7.87 -13.33
CA SER A 200 -6.64 7.65 -14.56
C SER A 200 -6.96 6.17 -14.78
N ALA A 201 -5.96 5.29 -14.61
CA ALA A 201 -6.16 3.85 -14.76
C ALA A 201 -7.09 3.27 -13.68
N LEU A 202 -6.92 3.67 -12.43
CA LEU A 202 -7.78 3.25 -11.32
C LEU A 202 -9.24 3.68 -11.55
N LYS A 203 -9.48 4.95 -11.92
CA LYS A 203 -10.84 5.44 -12.21
C LYS A 203 -11.50 4.71 -13.36
N ALA A 204 -10.76 4.42 -14.43
CA ALA A 204 -11.29 3.72 -15.60
C ALA A 204 -11.59 2.23 -15.33
N SER A 205 -10.88 1.63 -14.38
CA SER A 205 -11.02 0.21 -14.03
C SER A 205 -11.97 -0.06 -12.86
N GLN A 206 -12.49 1.00 -12.20
CA GLN A 206 -13.45 0.81 -11.11
C GLN A 206 -14.69 0.05 -11.55
N THR A 207 -15.01 -1.00 -10.82
CA THR A 207 -16.26 -1.75 -10.95
C THR A 207 -17.02 -1.68 -9.63
N ALA A 208 -18.33 -1.43 -9.71
CA ALA A 208 -19.19 -1.57 -8.55
C ALA A 208 -19.33 -3.06 -8.26
N VAL A 209 -18.91 -3.52 -7.09
CA VAL A 209 -19.35 -4.84 -6.62
C VAL A 209 -20.84 -4.75 -6.35
N VAL A 210 -21.63 -5.30 -7.26
CA VAL A 210 -23.03 -5.62 -6.95
C VAL A 210 -22.93 -6.73 -5.90
N PRO A 211 -23.33 -6.49 -4.63
CA PRO A 211 -23.36 -7.57 -3.67
C PRO A 211 -24.20 -8.71 -4.29
N PRO A 212 -23.78 -9.97 -4.12
CA PRO A 212 -24.63 -11.08 -4.57
C PRO A 212 -26.03 -10.81 -4.07
N PRO A 213 -27.07 -11.06 -4.88
CA PRO A 213 -28.43 -10.84 -4.45
C PRO A 213 -28.56 -11.51 -3.07
N VAL A 214 -28.94 -10.70 -2.07
CA VAL A 214 -29.16 -11.21 -0.73
C VAL A 214 -30.17 -12.34 -0.98
N SER A 215 -29.70 -13.58 -0.85
CA SER A 215 -30.62 -14.72 -0.87
C SER A 215 -31.61 -14.36 0.21
N GLU A 216 -32.89 -14.18 -0.18
CA GLU A 216 -33.95 -13.93 0.80
C GLU A 216 -33.72 -14.94 1.92
N PRO A 217 -33.71 -14.51 3.18
CA PRO A 217 -33.50 -15.45 4.26
C PRO A 217 -34.53 -16.54 4.03
N THR A 218 -34.06 -17.74 3.74
CA THR A 218 -34.92 -18.91 3.54
C THR A 218 -35.76 -18.91 4.80
N ARG A 219 -37.07 -18.63 4.67
CA ARG A 219 -37.99 -18.64 5.83
C ARG A 219 -37.82 -20.01 6.44
N GLY A 220 -37.07 -20.07 7.51
CA GLY A 220 -36.92 -21.30 8.26
C GLY A 220 -38.28 -21.68 8.78
N VAL A 221 -38.74 -22.86 8.43
CA VAL A 221 -39.97 -23.41 9.00
C VAL A 221 -39.63 -23.83 10.43
N VAL A 222 -40.10 -23.06 11.40
CA VAL A 222 -40.03 -23.46 12.80
C VAL A 222 -41.20 -24.40 13.04
N THR A 223 -40.94 -25.67 13.24
CA THR A 223 -41.93 -26.65 13.63
C THR A 223 -41.92 -26.79 15.15
N LEU A 224 -42.99 -26.43 15.81
CA LEU A 224 -43.21 -26.68 17.23
C LEU A 224 -43.75 -28.11 17.39
N VAL A 225 -42.97 -28.99 17.99
CA VAL A 225 -43.39 -30.37 18.29
C VAL A 225 -43.36 -30.52 19.81
N GLY A 226 -44.57 -30.65 20.41
CA GLY A 226 -44.81 -30.93 21.83
C GLY A 226 -43.75 -30.36 22.80
N ASP A 227 -44.02 -30.23 24.05
CA ASP A 227 -43.11 -29.77 25.13
C ASP A 227 -41.99 -28.76 24.78
N LEU A 228 -42.28 -27.74 23.94
CA LEU A 228 -41.38 -26.61 23.62
C LEU A 228 -40.04 -26.95 22.92
N GLU A 229 -39.96 -28.05 22.19
CA GLU A 229 -38.81 -28.29 21.33
C GLU A 229 -38.87 -27.39 20.08
N VAL A 230 -37.83 -26.52 19.87
CA VAL A 230 -37.73 -25.63 18.73
C VAL A 230 -36.72 -26.23 17.72
N TRP A 231 -37.20 -26.44 16.51
CA TRP A 231 -36.38 -26.97 15.43
C TRP A 231 -36.32 -25.94 14.29
N LEU A 232 -35.13 -25.65 13.79
CA LEU A 232 -34.91 -24.81 12.62
C LEU A 232 -34.33 -25.66 11.50
N ASN A 233 -35.02 -25.77 10.38
CA ASN A 233 -34.59 -26.56 9.21
C ASN A 233 -34.22 -28.02 9.56
N GLY A 234 -34.96 -28.67 10.47
CA GLY A 234 -34.68 -30.04 10.87
C GLY A 234 -33.55 -30.20 11.91
N VAL A 235 -33.04 -29.12 12.46
CA VAL A 235 -32.03 -29.12 13.52
C VAL A 235 -32.68 -28.63 14.83
N LYS A 236 -32.56 -29.42 15.89
CA LYS A 236 -33.07 -29.05 17.22
C LYS A 236 -32.24 -27.89 17.77
N LEU A 237 -32.90 -26.81 18.15
CA LEU A 237 -32.29 -25.69 18.86
C LEU A 237 -32.38 -25.98 20.37
N ALA A 238 -31.21 -25.99 21.01
CA ALA A 238 -31.09 -26.24 22.44
C ALA A 238 -31.68 -25.13 23.30
#